data_42bd30e198b459b304b56cd109af8219
#
_entry.id   42bd30e198b459b304b56cd109af8219
#
_cell.length_a   1.000
_cell.length_b   1.000
_cell.length_c   1.000
_cell.angle_alpha   90.00
_cell.angle_beta   90.00
_cell.angle_gamma   90.00
#
_symmetry.space_group_name_H-M   'P 1'
#
loop_
_entity.id
_entity.type
_entity.pdbx_description
1 polymer ?
#
loop_
_entity_poly.entity_id
_entity_poly.type
_entity_poly.pdbx_seq_one_letter_code
_entity_poly.pdbx_strand_id
1 'polypeptide(L)'
;FVGPMGREGFENTPDYINGGKMFPQNGSALGKYQAAMQIRRSSRLACFNSVAIGYPIGLIIDAEKGNTQEYAKAGNLKLQNIYFAGMGVTGSDANKRYTDDLYDAAKKTVIDETKESYSSTFFKAQAGNRLFAETSDLKLTSAGLISGSNAPAFVPEIGSPLLGAASFQDVLLSSWFEKV
;
A
#
# COMPACT_ATOMS: atom_id res chain seq x y z
N PHE A 1 9.70 2.28 0.94
CA PHE A 1 8.80 2.91 1.93
C PHE A 1 8.69 2.01 3.16
N VAL A 2 8.86 2.58 4.34
CA VAL A 2 8.78 1.85 5.61
C VAL A 2 7.72 2.51 6.46
N GLY A 3 6.76 1.71 6.93
CA GLY A 3 5.74 2.15 7.86
C GLY A 3 6.32 2.38 9.27
N PRO A 4 5.64 3.16 10.10
CA PRO A 4 6.21 3.66 11.36
C PRO A 4 6.45 2.57 12.41
N MET A 5 5.58 1.59 12.49
CA MET A 5 5.62 0.56 13.54
C MET A 5 5.28 -0.83 12.97
N GLY A 6 5.25 -0.95 11.65
CA GLY A 6 4.65 -2.12 11.05
C GLY A 6 3.15 -2.21 11.33
N ARG A 7 2.57 -3.31 10.95
CA ARG A 7 1.14 -3.58 11.13
C ARG A 7 0.72 -3.57 12.61
N GLU A 8 1.56 -4.12 13.47
CA GLU A 8 1.25 -4.37 14.87
C GLU A 8 1.25 -3.11 15.75
N GLY A 9 1.97 -2.09 15.37
CA GLY A 9 2.05 -0.83 16.12
C GLY A 9 0.97 0.17 15.76
N PHE A 10 0.05 -0.20 14.88
CA PHE A 10 -0.95 0.70 14.35
C PHE A 10 -2.35 0.16 14.55
N GLU A 11 -3.12 0.83 15.38
CA GLU A 11 -4.53 0.58 15.50
C GLU A 11 -5.33 1.67 14.79
N ASN A 12 -6.11 1.28 13.80
CA ASN A 12 -7.21 2.10 13.34
C ASN A 12 -8.30 2.04 14.40
N THR A 13 -8.56 3.15 15.08
CA THR A 13 -9.70 3.18 15.98
C THR A 13 -10.99 2.96 15.19
N PRO A 14 -12.01 2.32 15.79
CA PRO A 14 -13.31 2.15 15.14
C PRO A 14 -13.88 3.46 14.62
N ASP A 15 -13.70 4.55 15.34
CA ASP A 15 -14.14 5.88 14.92
C ASP A 15 -13.45 6.36 13.64
N TYR A 16 -12.17 6.09 13.51
CA TYR A 16 -11.43 6.44 12.31
C TYR A 16 -11.86 5.59 11.12
N ILE A 17 -11.93 4.28 11.30
CA ILE A 17 -12.37 3.33 10.28
C ILE A 17 -13.77 3.68 9.79
N ASN A 18 -14.67 3.99 10.70
CA ASN A 18 -16.06 4.29 10.39
C ASN A 18 -16.30 5.73 9.92
N GLY A 19 -15.27 6.56 9.84
CA GLY A 19 -15.40 7.97 9.49
C GLY A 19 -16.21 8.77 10.51
N GLY A 20 -16.35 8.27 11.72
CA GLY A 20 -17.21 8.87 12.74
C GLY A 20 -16.69 10.19 13.30
N LYS A 21 -15.39 10.30 13.42
CA LYS A 21 -14.73 11.56 13.82
C LYS A 21 -13.53 11.83 12.95
N MET A 22 -13.30 13.07 12.70
CA MET A 22 -12.15 13.47 11.91
C MET A 22 -10.86 13.09 12.62
N PHE A 23 -10.02 12.44 11.88
CA PHE A 23 -8.65 12.26 12.22
C PHE A 23 -7.95 13.63 12.39
N PRO A 24 -7.09 13.81 13.36
CA PRO A 24 -6.67 12.93 14.47
C PRO A 24 -7.49 13.08 15.75
N GLN A 25 -8.64 13.72 15.73
CA GLN A 25 -9.39 14.07 16.95
C GLN A 25 -10.01 12.87 17.66
N ASN A 26 -10.07 11.73 17.01
CA ASN A 26 -10.50 10.50 17.65
C ASN A 26 -9.42 9.83 18.52
N GLY A 27 -8.26 10.47 18.69
CA GLY A 27 -7.11 9.92 19.40
C GLY A 27 -6.27 8.94 18.59
N SER A 28 -6.62 8.70 17.31
CA SER A 28 -5.81 7.85 16.45
C SER A 28 -4.53 8.55 16.00
N ALA A 29 -3.41 7.86 16.11
CA ALA A 29 -2.12 8.31 15.57
C ALA A 29 -1.96 8.05 14.08
N LEU A 30 -2.92 7.40 13.45
CA LEU A 30 -2.81 6.83 12.11
C LEU A 30 -2.80 7.79 10.95
N GLY A 31 -3.40 8.93 11.06
CA GLY A 31 -3.62 9.78 9.91
C GLY A 31 -2.37 10.27 9.19
N LYS A 32 -1.22 10.13 9.81
CA LYS A 32 0.05 10.51 9.17
C LYS A 32 0.64 9.38 8.31
N TYR A 33 0.23 8.14 8.59
CA TYR A 33 0.86 6.95 7.99
C TYR A 33 -0.17 5.89 7.65
N GLN A 34 -1.31 6.29 7.18
CA GLN A 34 -2.45 5.42 6.93
C GLN A 34 -2.18 4.39 5.84
N ALA A 35 -1.56 4.81 4.76
CA ALA A 35 -1.30 3.97 3.60
C ALA A 35 0.12 4.16 3.07
N ALA A 36 0.68 3.12 2.47
CA ALA A 36 1.95 3.21 1.77
C ALA A 36 1.85 4.12 0.54
N MET A 37 0.74 4.02 -0.18
CA MET A 37 0.43 4.85 -1.33
C MET A 37 -1.00 5.36 -1.25
N GLN A 38 -1.19 6.66 -1.32
CA GLN A 38 -2.50 7.28 -1.47
C GLN A 38 -2.51 8.14 -2.74
N ILE A 39 -3.27 7.69 -3.73
CA ILE A 39 -3.39 8.31 -5.05
C ILE A 39 -4.79 8.89 -5.16
N ARG A 40 -4.89 10.18 -5.40
CA ARG A 40 -6.16 10.91 -5.32
C ARG A 40 -6.23 12.11 -6.28
N ARG A 41 -7.42 12.69 -6.42
CA ARG A 41 -7.64 13.97 -7.11
C ARG A 41 -7.14 13.99 -8.55
N SER A 42 -7.52 12.95 -9.29
CA SER A 42 -7.17 12.80 -10.71
C SER A 42 -5.67 12.61 -10.99
N SER A 43 -4.91 12.11 -10.03
CA SER A 43 -3.50 11.77 -10.23
C SER A 43 -3.32 10.66 -11.26
N ARG A 44 -2.22 10.74 -12.00
CA ARG A 44 -1.81 9.77 -13.03
C ARG A 44 -0.39 9.27 -12.73
N LEU A 45 -0.21 8.76 -11.53
CA LEU A 45 1.08 8.28 -11.06
C LEU A 45 1.57 7.09 -11.87
N ALA A 46 2.84 7.09 -12.21
CA ALA A 46 3.57 5.90 -12.62
C ALA A 46 4.65 5.59 -11.57
N CYS A 47 4.57 4.42 -10.95
CA CYS A 47 5.53 3.96 -9.95
C CYS A 47 5.95 2.53 -10.28
N PHE A 48 7.25 2.28 -10.22
CA PHE A 48 7.85 1.00 -10.59
C PHE A 48 8.89 0.57 -9.57
N ASN A 49 9.17 -0.74 -9.54
CA ASN A 49 10.30 -1.33 -8.82
C ASN A 49 10.41 -0.84 -7.36
N SER A 50 9.32 -0.86 -6.64
CA SER A 50 9.24 -0.29 -5.31
C SER A 50 8.80 -1.31 -4.26
N VAL A 51 9.24 -1.09 -3.03
CA VAL A 51 8.88 -1.92 -1.89
C VAL A 51 8.26 -1.05 -0.82
N ALA A 52 7.16 -1.50 -0.24
CA ALA A 52 6.61 -0.88 0.95
C ALA A 52 6.33 -1.94 2.02
N ILE A 53 6.65 -1.62 3.26
CA ILE A 53 6.54 -2.55 4.38
C ILE A 53 5.80 -1.92 5.57
N GLY A 54 4.96 -2.71 6.23
CA GLY A 54 4.43 -2.39 7.54
C GLY A 54 3.44 -1.23 7.60
N TYR A 55 2.59 -1.07 6.60
CA TYR A 55 1.50 -0.08 6.64
C TYR A 55 0.15 -0.73 6.93
N PRO A 56 -0.77 -0.01 7.58
CA PRO A 56 -2.15 -0.50 7.73
C PRO A 56 -2.83 -0.78 6.40
N ILE A 57 -2.63 0.08 5.42
CA ILE A 57 -3.17 -0.05 4.07
C ILE A 57 -2.02 0.04 3.06
N GLY A 58 -1.97 -0.88 2.09
CA GLY A 58 -0.99 -0.81 1.01
C GLY A 58 -1.30 0.32 0.03
N LEU A 59 -2.46 0.30 -0.59
CA LEU A 59 -2.85 1.22 -1.64
C LEU A 59 -4.23 1.83 -1.42
N ILE A 60 -4.33 3.14 -1.59
CA ILE A 60 -5.61 3.84 -1.74
C ILE A 60 -5.65 4.53 -3.10
N ILE A 61 -6.55 4.09 -3.97
CA ILE A 61 -6.96 4.85 -5.16
C ILE A 61 -8.28 5.52 -4.80
N ASP A 62 -8.15 6.74 -4.29
CA ASP A 62 -9.25 7.49 -3.67
C ASP A 62 -10.31 7.87 -4.71
N ALA A 63 -11.52 7.34 -4.52
CA ALA A 63 -12.69 7.60 -5.35
C ALA A 63 -13.55 8.77 -4.86
N GLU A 64 -13.21 9.39 -3.72
CA GLU A 64 -14.06 10.43 -3.12
C GLU A 64 -14.10 11.71 -3.95
N LYS A 65 -13.00 12.09 -4.58
CA LYS A 65 -12.91 13.33 -5.36
C LYS A 65 -12.01 13.15 -6.58
N GLY A 66 -12.50 13.65 -7.71
CA GLY A 66 -11.80 13.57 -8.99
C GLY A 66 -11.95 12.18 -9.63
N ASN A 67 -11.24 11.98 -10.74
CA ASN A 67 -11.40 10.83 -11.62
C ASN A 67 -10.23 9.84 -11.51
N THR A 68 -9.65 9.66 -10.32
CA THR A 68 -8.44 8.85 -10.15
C THR A 68 -8.65 7.40 -10.59
N GLN A 69 -9.77 6.79 -10.21
CA GLN A 69 -10.09 5.42 -10.62
C GLN A 69 -10.36 5.31 -12.12
N GLU A 70 -11.00 6.31 -12.72
CA GLU A 70 -11.24 6.32 -14.18
C GLU A 70 -9.91 6.41 -14.94
N TYR A 71 -8.95 7.20 -14.45
CA TYR A 71 -7.62 7.24 -15.04
C TYR A 71 -6.85 5.92 -14.85
N ALA A 72 -7.04 5.27 -13.72
CA ALA A 72 -6.46 3.95 -13.49
C ALA A 72 -7.05 2.91 -14.48
N LYS A 73 -8.38 2.90 -14.67
CA LYS A 73 -9.07 2.04 -15.65
C LYS A 73 -8.63 2.31 -17.08
N ALA A 74 -8.36 3.57 -17.40
CA ALA A 74 -7.87 3.99 -18.72
C ALA A 74 -6.38 3.72 -18.95
N GLY A 75 -5.68 3.10 -17.97
CA GLY A 75 -4.24 2.81 -18.07
C GLY A 75 -3.31 4.01 -17.85
N ASN A 76 -3.85 5.14 -17.40
CA ASN A 76 -3.06 6.34 -17.12
C ASN A 76 -2.39 6.32 -15.74
N LEU A 77 -2.65 5.31 -14.94
CA LEU A 77 -2.02 5.06 -13.65
C LEU A 77 -1.36 3.69 -13.72
N LYS A 78 -0.07 3.66 -13.39
CA LYS A 78 0.71 2.42 -13.46
C LYS A 78 1.42 2.17 -12.13
N LEU A 79 1.21 1.01 -11.54
CA LEU A 79 1.91 0.54 -10.35
C LEU A 79 2.44 -0.86 -10.66
N GLN A 80 3.64 -0.96 -11.18
CA GLN A 80 4.18 -2.23 -11.64
C GLN A 80 5.43 -2.62 -10.88
N ASN A 81 5.55 -3.91 -10.61
CA ASN A 81 6.65 -4.47 -9.85
C ASN A 81 6.80 -3.83 -8.47
N ILE A 82 5.66 -3.68 -7.79
CA ILE A 82 5.56 -3.15 -6.42
C ILE A 82 5.38 -4.32 -5.47
N TYR A 83 6.18 -4.36 -4.42
CA TYR A 83 6.13 -5.39 -3.40
C TYR A 83 5.59 -4.81 -2.10
N PHE A 84 4.48 -5.33 -1.62
CA PHE A 84 3.90 -5.01 -0.32
C PHE A 84 4.14 -6.15 0.66
N ALA A 85 4.64 -5.84 1.84
CA ALA A 85 4.89 -6.83 2.89
C ALA A 85 4.36 -6.34 4.24
N GLY A 86 3.68 -7.20 4.97
CA GLY A 86 3.14 -6.90 6.30
C GLY A 86 2.10 -5.79 6.29
N MET A 87 1.28 -5.69 5.25
CA MET A 87 0.17 -4.74 5.21
C MET A 87 -1.00 -5.25 6.04
N GLY A 88 -1.72 -4.35 6.71
CA GLY A 88 -2.98 -4.70 7.35
C GLY A 88 -4.02 -5.15 6.33
N VAL A 89 -4.19 -4.37 5.26
CA VAL A 89 -4.98 -4.71 4.07
C VAL A 89 -4.24 -4.27 2.81
N THR A 90 -4.54 -4.93 1.69
CA THR A 90 -3.92 -4.60 0.40
C THR A 90 -4.35 -3.22 -0.10
N GLY A 91 -5.61 -2.89 -0.02
CA GLY A 91 -6.12 -1.65 -0.56
C GLY A 91 -7.42 -1.16 0.06
N SER A 92 -7.75 0.08 -0.24
CA SER A 92 -9.03 0.72 0.09
C SER A 92 -9.34 1.80 -0.94
N ASP A 93 -10.61 2.10 -1.16
CA ASP A 93 -11.04 3.07 -2.18
C ASP A 93 -11.29 4.47 -1.63
N ALA A 94 -11.19 4.65 -0.31
CA ALA A 94 -11.38 5.92 0.33
C ALA A 94 -10.50 6.11 1.56
N ASN A 95 -10.00 7.33 1.75
CA ASN A 95 -9.13 7.64 2.88
C ASN A 95 -9.84 7.70 4.24
N LYS A 96 -11.17 7.77 4.25
CA LYS A 96 -12.00 7.83 5.47
C LYS A 96 -12.81 6.58 5.71
N ARG A 97 -12.79 5.66 4.77
CA ARG A 97 -13.52 4.41 4.83
C ARG A 97 -12.55 3.27 4.64
N TYR A 98 -12.46 2.47 5.63
CA TYR A 98 -11.72 1.24 5.56
C TYR A 98 -12.59 0.23 4.81
N THR A 99 -12.60 0.34 3.52
CA THR A 99 -13.39 -0.52 2.66
C THR A 99 -12.46 -1.36 1.81
N ASP A 100 -11.75 -2.27 2.45
CA ASP A 100 -11.25 -3.39 1.70
C ASP A 100 -12.30 -4.50 1.79
N ASP A 101 -13.43 -4.22 1.19
CA ASP A 101 -14.49 -5.12 0.76
C ASP A 101 -15.16 -5.95 1.83
N LEU A 102 -14.57 -5.97 2.95
CA LEU A 102 -15.02 -6.80 4.05
C LEU A 102 -15.86 -6.01 5.04
N TYR A 103 -15.90 -4.70 4.94
CA TYR A 103 -16.48 -3.88 5.99
C TYR A 103 -17.27 -2.68 5.47
N ASP A 104 -18.56 -2.66 5.72
CA ASP A 104 -19.38 -1.46 5.53
C ASP A 104 -19.21 -0.54 6.75
N ALA A 105 -18.40 0.50 6.58
CA ALA A 105 -18.13 1.44 7.65
C ALA A 105 -19.39 2.18 8.14
N ALA A 106 -20.37 2.40 7.28
CA ALA A 106 -21.62 3.04 7.65
C ALA A 106 -22.52 2.12 8.50
N LYS A 107 -22.52 0.84 8.19
CA LYS A 107 -23.30 -0.17 8.90
C LYS A 107 -22.54 -0.87 9.99
N LYS A 108 -21.22 -0.68 10.08
CA LYS A 108 -20.33 -1.37 11.00
C LYS A 108 -20.39 -2.89 10.89
N THR A 109 -20.58 -3.38 9.68
CA THR A 109 -20.71 -4.82 9.41
C THR A 109 -19.78 -5.27 8.31
N VAL A 110 -19.36 -6.52 8.38
CA VAL A 110 -18.70 -7.21 7.26
C VAL A 110 -19.74 -7.35 6.14
N ILE A 111 -19.38 -6.93 4.92
CA ILE A 111 -20.30 -6.99 3.79
C ILE A 111 -20.22 -8.33 3.07
N ASP A 112 -19.02 -8.72 2.68
CA ASP A 112 -18.80 -9.90 1.86
C ASP A 112 -17.30 -10.22 1.84
N GLU A 113 -16.91 -11.34 2.41
CA GLU A 113 -15.51 -11.76 2.47
C GLU A 113 -14.91 -12.11 1.11
N THR A 114 -15.73 -12.19 0.09
CA THR A 114 -15.30 -12.54 -1.27
C THR A 114 -15.02 -11.33 -2.16
N LYS A 115 -15.38 -10.13 -1.71
CA LYS A 115 -15.19 -8.91 -2.49
C LYS A 115 -13.92 -8.18 -2.07
N GLU A 116 -13.35 -7.49 -3.00
CA GLU A 116 -12.18 -6.65 -2.81
C GLU A 116 -12.43 -5.23 -3.30
N SER A 117 -11.73 -4.26 -2.70
CA SER A 117 -11.74 -2.90 -3.18
C SER A 117 -11.20 -2.84 -4.62
N TYR A 118 -11.62 -1.81 -5.36
CA TYR A 118 -11.01 -1.52 -6.64
C TYR A 118 -9.48 -1.38 -6.52
N SER A 119 -9.01 -0.73 -5.47
CA SER A 119 -7.58 -0.56 -5.20
C SER A 119 -6.85 -1.88 -5.03
N SER A 120 -7.41 -2.84 -4.27
CA SER A 120 -6.84 -4.19 -4.13
C SER A 120 -6.83 -4.93 -5.45
N THR A 121 -7.95 -4.93 -6.16
CA THR A 121 -8.07 -5.60 -7.47
C THR A 121 -7.11 -4.98 -8.48
N PHE A 122 -7.04 -3.65 -8.52
CA PHE A 122 -6.11 -2.95 -9.39
C PHE A 122 -4.66 -3.34 -9.10
N PHE A 123 -4.25 -3.33 -7.82
CA PHE A 123 -2.89 -3.70 -7.43
C PHE A 123 -2.52 -5.11 -7.88
N LYS A 124 -3.41 -6.07 -7.64
CA LYS A 124 -3.19 -7.48 -8.00
C LYS A 124 -3.14 -7.71 -9.51
N ALA A 125 -3.85 -6.90 -10.28
CA ALA A 125 -3.89 -7.02 -11.75
C ALA A 125 -2.66 -6.39 -12.43
N GLN A 126 -1.90 -5.54 -11.75
CA GLN A 126 -0.71 -4.92 -12.34
C GLN A 126 0.46 -5.89 -12.42
N ALA A 127 1.24 -5.78 -13.49
CA ALA A 127 2.35 -6.68 -13.77
C ALA A 127 3.43 -6.63 -12.68
N GLY A 128 3.85 -7.80 -12.23
CA GLY A 128 4.97 -7.96 -11.31
C GLY A 128 4.70 -7.57 -9.86
N ASN A 129 3.51 -7.09 -9.52
CA ASN A 129 3.15 -6.77 -8.15
C ASN A 129 3.05 -8.04 -7.29
N ARG A 130 3.50 -7.93 -6.04
CA ARG A 130 3.50 -9.05 -5.10
C ARG A 130 3.04 -8.62 -3.71
N LEU A 131 2.41 -9.56 -3.03
CA LEU A 131 1.97 -9.42 -1.63
C LEU A 131 2.67 -10.47 -0.78
N PHE A 132 3.19 -10.03 0.35
CA PHE A 132 3.81 -10.88 1.36
C PHE A 132 3.07 -10.66 2.68
N ALA A 133 2.75 -11.74 3.36
CA ALA A 133 2.00 -11.67 4.61
C ALA A 133 2.78 -10.91 5.68
N GLU A 134 4.09 -11.21 5.78
CA GLU A 134 4.94 -10.64 6.82
C GLU A 134 6.11 -9.85 6.20
N THR A 135 6.62 -8.88 6.94
CA THR A 135 7.81 -8.12 6.52
C THR A 135 9.06 -8.98 6.42
N SER A 136 9.16 -10.02 7.26
CA SER A 136 10.25 -10.99 7.26
C SER A 136 10.34 -11.82 5.97
N ASP A 137 9.24 -11.95 5.22
CA ASP A 137 9.23 -12.68 3.96
C ASP A 137 10.14 -12.05 2.90
N LEU A 138 10.44 -10.76 3.04
CA LEU A 138 11.37 -10.06 2.16
C LEU A 138 12.84 -10.38 2.44
N LYS A 139 13.15 -11.03 3.56
CA LYS A 139 14.53 -11.37 3.97
C LYS A 139 15.47 -10.17 3.86
N LEU A 140 15.13 -9.11 4.57
CA LEU A 140 15.96 -7.93 4.70
C LEU A 140 16.72 -7.95 6.02
N THR A 141 17.97 -7.50 6.02
CA THR A 141 18.82 -7.47 7.23
C THR A 141 18.19 -6.72 8.42
N SER A 142 17.27 -5.82 8.15
CA SER A 142 16.61 -4.98 9.17
C SER A 142 15.14 -4.80 8.85
N ALA A 143 14.41 -5.87 8.55
CA ALA A 143 12.98 -5.82 8.26
C ALA A 143 12.12 -5.57 9.50
N GLY A 144 12.67 -5.75 10.69
CA GLY A 144 12.04 -5.35 11.95
C GLY A 144 12.14 -3.84 12.13
N LEU A 145 11.08 -3.23 12.61
CA LEU A 145 11.09 -1.82 12.96
C LEU A 145 11.94 -1.59 14.20
N ILE A 146 12.84 -0.66 14.08
CA ILE A 146 13.94 -0.51 14.99
C ILE A 146 13.56 0.40 16.13
N SER A 147 13.62 -0.12 17.33
CA SER A 147 13.82 0.68 18.52
C SER A 147 15.33 0.72 18.80
N GLY A 148 16.00 1.80 18.43
CA GLY A 148 17.41 1.95 18.75
C GLY A 148 18.21 2.80 17.76
N SER A 149 19.45 3.05 18.09
CA SER A 149 20.33 4.05 17.49
C SER A 149 20.95 3.70 16.12
N ASN A 150 20.64 2.55 15.55
CA ASN A 150 21.24 2.13 14.28
C ASN A 150 20.26 2.33 13.13
N ALA A 151 20.67 3.06 12.11
CA ALA A 151 19.90 3.20 10.89
C ALA A 151 19.64 1.81 10.27
N PRO A 152 18.41 1.51 9.85
CA PRO A 152 18.08 0.25 9.20
C PRO A 152 18.83 0.12 7.87
N ALA A 153 19.45 -1.02 7.67
CA ALA A 153 20.21 -1.26 6.45
C ALA A 153 19.32 -1.72 5.27
N PHE A 154 18.19 -2.38 5.53
CA PHE A 154 17.26 -2.93 4.52
C PHE A 154 17.96 -3.62 3.33
N VAL A 155 19.08 -4.27 3.58
CA VAL A 155 19.83 -4.98 2.54
C VAL A 155 19.19 -6.35 2.30
N PRO A 156 18.86 -6.71 1.05
CA PRO A 156 18.36 -8.04 0.74
C PRO A 156 19.40 -9.12 1.07
N GLU A 157 19.00 -10.10 1.86
CA GLU A 157 19.80 -11.28 2.17
C GLU A 157 19.72 -12.32 1.04
N ILE A 158 20.60 -13.30 1.10
CA ILE A 158 20.58 -14.44 0.16
C ILE A 158 19.19 -15.10 0.20
N GLY A 159 18.58 -15.25 -0.96
CA GLY A 159 17.25 -15.82 -1.10
C GLY A 159 16.10 -14.81 -0.85
N SER A 160 16.42 -13.53 -0.71
CA SER A 160 15.39 -12.48 -0.73
C SER A 160 14.65 -12.45 -2.07
N PRO A 161 13.32 -12.35 -2.07
CA PRO A 161 12.53 -12.20 -3.30
C PRO A 161 12.80 -10.89 -4.05
N LEU A 162 13.56 -9.97 -3.45
CA LEU A 162 13.93 -8.69 -4.06
C LEU A 162 15.16 -8.81 -4.98
N LEU A 163 15.97 -9.85 -4.81
CA LEU A 163 17.16 -10.04 -5.64
C LEU A 163 16.77 -10.35 -7.09
N GLY A 164 17.21 -9.53 -8.02
CA GLY A 164 16.87 -9.65 -9.43
C GLY A 164 15.41 -9.33 -9.78
N ALA A 165 14.64 -8.74 -8.86
CA ALA A 165 13.22 -8.52 -9.02
C ALA A 165 12.86 -7.27 -9.84
N ALA A 166 13.78 -6.33 -10.01
CA ALA A 166 13.53 -5.12 -10.78
C ALA A 166 13.25 -5.46 -12.26
N SER A 167 12.22 -4.81 -12.82
CA SER A 167 11.86 -4.96 -14.23
C SER A 167 11.90 -3.60 -14.93
N PHE A 168 12.49 -3.56 -16.13
CA PHE A 168 12.63 -2.37 -16.95
C PHE A 168 11.93 -2.54 -18.31
N GLN A 169 10.92 -3.38 -18.36
CA GLN A 169 10.22 -3.72 -19.62
C GLN A 169 9.17 -2.68 -20.02
N ASP A 170 8.68 -1.86 -19.10
CA ASP A 170 7.71 -0.82 -19.44
C ASP A 170 8.37 0.27 -20.29
N VAL A 171 7.63 0.74 -21.29
CA VAL A 171 8.11 1.79 -22.22
C VAL A 171 8.54 3.06 -21.52
N LEU A 172 7.95 3.39 -20.36
CA LEU A 172 8.32 4.54 -19.56
C LEU A 172 9.71 4.40 -18.90
N LEU A 173 10.19 3.17 -18.76
CA LEU A 173 11.51 2.90 -18.18
C LEU A 173 12.56 2.65 -19.26
N SER A 174 12.19 2.03 -20.36
CA SER A 174 13.14 1.63 -21.40
C SER A 174 13.81 2.79 -22.13
N SER A 175 13.23 3.99 -22.10
CA SER A 175 13.75 5.19 -22.78
C SER A 175 14.61 6.08 -21.88
N TRP A 176 14.64 5.86 -20.56
CA TRP A 176 15.26 6.77 -19.60
C TRP A 176 16.37 6.16 -18.77
N PHE A 177 16.52 4.85 -18.77
CA PHE A 177 17.51 4.18 -17.95
C PHE A 177 18.46 3.35 -18.82
N GLU A 178 19.75 3.62 -18.69
CA GLU A 178 20.77 2.70 -19.18
C GLU A 178 20.71 1.41 -18.35
N LYS A 179 20.64 0.28 -19.04
CA LYS A 179 20.77 -1.02 -18.38
C LYS A 179 22.21 -1.20 -18.00
N VAL A 180 22.51 -1.12 -16.73
CA VAL A 180 23.80 -1.49 -16.18
C VAL A 180 23.88 -2.99 -16.08
#